data_7a5426597ec2a5a8ae46125368272e6d
#
_entry.id   7a5426597ec2a5a8ae46125368272e6d
#
_cell.length_a   1.000
_cell.length_b   1.000
_cell.length_c   1.000
_cell.angle_alpha   90.00
_cell.angle_beta   90.00
_cell.angle_gamma   90.00
#
_symmetry.space_group_name_H-M   'P 1'
#
loop_
_entity.id
_entity.type
_entity.pdbx_description
1 polymer ?
#
loop_
_entity_poly.entity_id
_entity_poly.type
_entity_poly.pdbx_seq_one_letter_code
_entity_poly.pdbx_strand_id
1 'polypeptide(L)'
;MLAFLQRTLIYLPSRQSRIEPQDAGLPPGRVHTITLNSDDGLELRGWHLLPAGQTATDLRQCDEQLALGRPVVLYFSGNAGNRAWRIEEFELFTQLGCDVFVFDYRGYGDNPGSPSEDRLAADATAAWRYATQTRRIEPRRLILCGESLGGGVAVRLAAEQCVAGTPPGGLVLRATFSSLPDVAAHHYPWLPVRWLLVDRYPSVERMPQVTCPILHIHGRRDSIIPIELGRKLFDTAPPQSAAGIPKRFVELPSADHNDILAVAEAEFQAAVGEFLKQLAGCTEMQEAR
;
A
#
# COMPACT_ATOMS: atom_id res chain seq x y z
N MET A 1 22.28 7.04 18.37
CA MET A 1 23.19 7.15 17.21
C MET A 1 22.98 6.03 16.20
N LEU A 2 23.07 4.74 16.57
CA LEU A 2 22.90 3.61 15.65
C LEU A 2 21.54 3.61 14.91
N ALA A 3 20.41 3.78 15.64
CA ALA A 3 19.08 3.84 15.02
C ALA A 3 18.92 4.98 14.02
N PHE A 4 19.51 6.14 14.28
CA PHE A 4 19.47 7.28 13.37
C PHE A 4 20.24 6.96 12.07
N LEU A 5 21.44 6.39 12.17
CA LEU A 5 22.24 6.01 11.00
C LEU A 5 21.52 4.94 10.15
N GLN A 6 20.91 3.94 10.76
CA GLN A 6 20.14 2.92 10.05
C GLN A 6 18.95 3.52 9.30
N ARG A 7 18.21 4.44 9.92
CA ARG A 7 17.06 5.08 9.29
C ARG A 7 17.42 5.92 8.08
N THR A 8 18.58 6.54 8.05
CA THR A 8 19.06 7.26 6.84
C THR A 8 19.41 6.33 5.68
N LEU A 9 19.67 5.06 5.94
CA LEU A 9 19.90 4.04 4.92
C LEU A 9 18.61 3.36 4.46
N ILE A 10 17.62 3.22 5.36
CA ILE A 10 16.35 2.55 5.09
C ILE A 10 15.38 3.51 4.38
N TYR A 11 15.24 4.73 4.89
CA TYR A 11 14.26 5.70 4.40
C TYR A 11 14.95 6.75 3.53
N LEU A 12 14.53 6.82 2.26
CA LEU A 12 15.12 7.67 1.23
C LEU A 12 14.08 8.71 0.73
N PRO A 13 13.63 9.62 1.59
CA PRO A 13 12.58 10.55 1.22
C PRO A 13 13.05 11.57 0.19
N SER A 14 12.27 11.78 -0.87
CA SER A 14 12.37 12.96 -1.71
C SER A 14 11.51 14.06 -1.11
N ARG A 15 12.16 15.05 -0.47
CA ARG A 15 11.47 16.17 0.19
C ARG A 15 11.24 17.31 -0.78
N GLN A 16 10.06 17.90 -0.71
CA GLN A 16 9.69 19.10 -1.46
C GLN A 16 8.97 20.07 -0.52
N SER A 17 8.98 21.36 -0.86
CA SER A 17 8.27 22.36 -0.04
C SER A 17 6.75 22.20 -0.16
N ARG A 18 6.27 21.79 -1.34
CA ARG A 18 4.87 21.53 -1.61
C ARG A 18 4.73 20.63 -2.84
N ILE A 19 3.73 19.75 -2.82
CA ILE A 19 3.34 18.88 -3.92
C ILE A 19 1.84 19.09 -4.16
N GLU A 20 1.51 19.65 -5.33
CA GLU A 20 0.14 20.01 -5.68
C GLU A 20 -0.47 19.00 -6.67
N PRO A 21 -1.82 18.91 -6.79
CA PRO A 21 -2.48 18.04 -7.76
C PRO A 21 -2.00 18.20 -9.21
N GLN A 22 -1.59 19.41 -9.60
CA GLN A 22 -1.04 19.70 -10.92
C GLN A 22 0.27 18.95 -11.20
N ASP A 23 1.04 18.64 -10.15
CA ASP A 23 2.30 17.89 -10.25
C ASP A 23 2.06 16.42 -10.66
N ALA A 24 0.82 15.94 -10.56
CA ALA A 24 0.42 14.62 -11.04
C ALA A 24 0.42 14.50 -12.58
N GLY A 25 0.40 15.63 -13.30
CA GLY A 25 0.31 15.62 -14.77
C GLY A 25 -1.03 15.11 -15.31
N LEU A 26 -2.05 14.95 -14.46
CA LEU A 26 -3.38 14.47 -14.82
C LEU A 26 -4.34 15.64 -15.12
N PRO A 27 -5.45 15.40 -15.85
CA PRO A 27 -6.45 16.43 -16.13
C PRO A 27 -6.96 17.12 -14.85
N PRO A 28 -7.28 18.41 -14.89
CA PRO A 28 -7.87 19.12 -13.76
C PRO A 28 -9.11 18.40 -13.20
N GLY A 29 -9.23 18.39 -11.88
CA GLY A 29 -10.34 17.73 -11.19
C GLY A 29 -10.20 16.20 -11.01
N ARG A 30 -9.12 15.59 -11.55
CA ARG A 30 -8.81 14.16 -11.35
C ARG A 30 -8.14 13.88 -10.00
N VAL A 31 -7.37 14.84 -9.50
CA VAL A 31 -6.60 14.73 -8.27
C VAL A 31 -6.98 15.85 -7.32
N HIS A 32 -7.20 15.51 -6.07
CA HIS A 32 -7.51 16.45 -4.99
C HIS A 32 -6.56 16.25 -3.81
N THR A 33 -6.05 17.35 -3.28
CA THR A 33 -5.29 17.31 -2.02
C THR A 33 -6.21 16.92 -0.88
N ILE A 34 -5.79 15.94 -0.10
CA ILE A 34 -6.43 15.52 1.15
C ILE A 34 -5.43 15.64 2.30
N THR A 35 -5.92 15.91 3.50
CA THR A 35 -5.11 16.02 4.70
C THR A 35 -5.71 15.18 5.83
N LEU A 36 -4.85 14.67 6.68
CA LEU A 36 -5.25 13.99 7.90
C LEU A 36 -4.35 14.44 9.06
N ASN A 37 -4.82 14.28 10.28
CA ASN A 37 -4.01 14.47 11.49
C ASN A 37 -3.68 13.08 12.07
N SER A 38 -2.39 12.85 12.31
CA SER A 38 -1.92 11.69 13.05
C SER A 38 -2.18 11.87 14.57
N ASP A 39 -2.07 10.80 15.35
CA ASP A 39 -2.36 10.83 16.80
C ASP A 39 -1.41 11.76 17.58
N ASP A 40 -0.21 11.99 17.07
CA ASP A 40 0.77 12.92 17.64
C ASP A 40 0.60 14.36 17.13
N GLY A 41 -0.53 14.66 16.46
CA GLY A 41 -0.91 15.99 15.99
C GLY A 41 -0.20 16.44 14.72
N LEU A 42 0.53 15.54 14.04
CA LEU A 42 1.18 15.86 12.78
C LEU A 42 0.16 15.87 11.64
N GLU A 43 0.07 16.97 10.88
CA GLU A 43 -0.70 17.00 9.65
C GLU A 43 0.07 16.31 8.54
N LEU A 44 -0.58 15.32 7.90
CA LEU A 44 -0.08 14.61 6.73
C LEU A 44 -0.94 14.97 5.51
N ARG A 45 -0.26 15.31 4.44
CA ARG A 45 -0.86 15.62 3.13
C ARG A 45 -0.77 14.39 2.23
N GLY A 46 -1.78 14.26 1.40
CA GLY A 46 -1.87 13.21 0.41
C GLY A 46 -2.75 13.62 -0.75
N TRP A 47 -3.05 12.66 -1.59
CA TRP A 47 -3.94 12.83 -2.74
C TRP A 47 -5.09 11.84 -2.71
N HIS A 48 -6.25 12.28 -3.18
CA HIS A 48 -7.34 11.47 -3.66
C HIS A 48 -7.39 11.57 -5.18
N LEU A 49 -7.11 10.45 -5.86
CA LEU A 49 -7.25 10.32 -7.30
C LEU A 49 -8.60 9.66 -7.61
N LEU A 50 -9.36 10.28 -8.49
CA LEU A 50 -10.62 9.73 -8.99
C LEU A 50 -10.39 8.70 -10.10
N PRO A 51 -11.31 7.76 -10.31
CA PRO A 51 -11.26 6.80 -11.41
C PRO A 51 -11.07 7.47 -12.77
N ALA A 52 -10.47 6.78 -13.72
CA ALA A 52 -10.26 7.26 -15.08
C ALA A 52 -11.57 7.76 -15.71
N GLY A 53 -11.51 8.94 -16.34
CA GLY A 53 -12.69 9.59 -16.95
C GLY A 53 -13.62 10.32 -15.98
N GLN A 54 -13.35 10.29 -14.67
CA GLN A 54 -14.13 11.04 -13.68
C GLN A 54 -13.37 12.24 -13.17
N THR A 55 -14.10 13.32 -12.88
CA THR A 55 -13.57 14.56 -12.30
C THR A 55 -14.51 15.07 -11.21
N ALA A 56 -13.98 15.88 -10.31
CA ALA A 56 -14.75 16.63 -9.31
C ALA A 56 -14.22 18.05 -9.21
N THR A 57 -15.06 18.98 -8.81
CA THR A 57 -14.68 20.37 -8.60
C THR A 57 -14.06 20.59 -7.22
N ASP A 58 -14.47 19.79 -6.24
CA ASP A 58 -14.06 19.87 -4.84
C ASP A 58 -14.19 18.53 -4.11
N LEU A 59 -13.76 18.47 -2.86
CA LEU A 59 -13.83 17.26 -2.03
C LEU A 59 -15.26 16.83 -1.71
N ARG A 60 -16.23 17.75 -1.66
CA ARG A 60 -17.63 17.39 -1.44
C ARG A 60 -18.15 16.56 -2.60
N GLN A 61 -17.87 16.97 -3.84
CA GLN A 61 -18.25 16.19 -5.02
C GLN A 61 -17.50 14.85 -5.08
N CYS A 62 -16.25 14.80 -4.61
CA CYS A 62 -15.55 13.53 -4.43
C CYS A 62 -16.28 12.61 -3.44
N ASP A 63 -16.81 13.14 -2.32
CA ASP A 63 -17.56 12.34 -1.34
C ASP A 63 -18.88 11.83 -1.92
N GLU A 64 -19.59 12.64 -2.69
CA GLU A 64 -20.80 12.22 -3.39
C GLU A 64 -20.51 11.07 -4.36
N GLN A 65 -19.38 11.11 -5.06
CA GLN A 65 -18.95 10.03 -5.95
C GLN A 65 -18.48 8.77 -5.18
N LEU A 66 -17.78 8.92 -4.06
CA LEU A 66 -17.40 7.79 -3.19
C LEU A 66 -18.62 7.04 -2.64
N ALA A 67 -19.73 7.74 -2.40
CA ALA A 67 -20.98 7.14 -1.94
C ALA A 67 -21.59 6.16 -2.96
N LEU A 68 -21.15 6.16 -4.23
CA LEU A 68 -21.58 5.21 -5.26
C LEU A 68 -21.06 3.77 -5.05
N GLY A 69 -20.22 3.53 -4.04
CA GLY A 69 -19.86 2.16 -3.63
C GLY A 69 -18.61 1.58 -4.30
N ARG A 70 -17.84 2.36 -5.09
CA ARG A 70 -16.62 1.89 -5.75
C ARG A 70 -15.54 1.44 -4.77
N PRO A 71 -14.64 0.51 -5.18
CA PRO A 71 -13.45 0.17 -4.41
C PRO A 71 -12.53 1.39 -4.23
N VAL A 72 -11.87 1.47 -3.08
CA VAL A 72 -10.90 2.51 -2.77
C VAL A 72 -9.58 1.85 -2.39
N VAL A 73 -8.52 2.19 -3.11
CA VAL A 73 -7.17 1.74 -2.80
C VAL A 73 -6.54 2.72 -1.83
N LEU A 74 -6.13 2.24 -0.66
CA LEU A 74 -5.27 2.96 0.26
C LEU A 74 -3.84 2.51 0.01
N TYR A 75 -3.05 3.38 -0.63
CA TYR A 75 -1.73 3.04 -1.15
C TYR A 75 -0.61 3.43 -0.18
N PHE A 76 0.30 2.48 0.07
CA PHE A 76 1.50 2.62 0.90
C PHE A 76 2.74 2.50 0.03
N SER A 77 3.44 3.60 -0.16
CA SER A 77 4.61 3.72 -1.02
C SER A 77 5.83 2.96 -0.49
N GLY A 78 6.76 2.65 -1.37
CA GLY A 78 8.08 2.12 -1.02
C GLY A 78 8.95 3.12 -0.24
N ASN A 79 10.21 2.74 -0.04
CA ASN A 79 11.15 3.50 0.81
C ASN A 79 11.71 4.77 0.21
N ALA A 80 11.47 5.04 -1.07
CA ALA A 80 12.06 6.18 -1.79
C ALA A 80 11.00 7.05 -2.49
N GLY A 81 11.33 8.31 -2.76
CA GLY A 81 10.50 9.21 -3.55
C GLY A 81 9.41 9.91 -2.75
N ASN A 82 8.32 10.21 -3.42
CA ASN A 82 7.08 10.78 -2.91
C ASN A 82 5.91 10.40 -3.83
N ARG A 83 4.68 10.81 -3.49
CA ARG A 83 3.47 10.46 -4.23
C ARG A 83 3.47 10.88 -5.71
N ALA A 84 4.14 12.00 -6.07
CA ALA A 84 4.20 12.46 -7.45
C ALA A 84 5.05 11.55 -8.37
N TRP A 85 5.87 10.67 -7.81
CA TRP A 85 6.70 9.72 -8.58
C TRP A 85 5.96 8.42 -8.93
N ARG A 86 4.72 8.23 -8.48
CA ARG A 86 3.96 6.97 -8.59
C ARG A 86 2.65 7.09 -9.36
N ILE A 87 2.54 8.12 -10.17
CA ILE A 87 1.31 8.39 -10.93
C ILE A 87 0.94 7.23 -11.83
N GLU A 88 1.90 6.62 -12.52
CA GLU A 88 1.66 5.47 -13.40
C GLU A 88 1.00 4.31 -12.65
N GLU A 89 1.44 4.05 -11.41
CA GLU A 89 0.85 3.00 -10.56
C GLU A 89 -0.57 3.35 -10.12
N PHE A 90 -0.80 4.60 -9.74
CA PHE A 90 -2.14 5.04 -9.35
C PHE A 90 -3.10 4.99 -10.54
N GLU A 91 -2.63 5.33 -11.74
CA GLU A 91 -3.44 5.27 -12.96
C GLU A 91 -3.91 3.85 -13.29
N LEU A 92 -3.11 2.81 -13.02
CA LEU A 92 -3.56 1.42 -13.19
C LEU A 92 -4.79 1.11 -12.34
N PHE A 93 -4.81 1.53 -11.08
CA PHE A 93 -5.98 1.33 -10.23
C PHE A 93 -7.16 2.19 -10.65
N THR A 94 -6.92 3.44 -11.07
CA THR A 94 -7.99 4.33 -11.53
C THR A 94 -8.61 3.85 -12.84
N GLN A 95 -7.85 3.26 -13.75
CA GLN A 95 -8.34 2.60 -14.97
C GLN A 95 -9.20 1.37 -14.66
N LEU A 96 -8.95 0.69 -13.56
CA LEU A 96 -9.77 -0.41 -13.05
C LEU A 96 -11.00 0.06 -12.25
N GLY A 97 -11.30 1.36 -12.24
CA GLY A 97 -12.48 1.95 -11.61
C GLY A 97 -12.35 2.19 -10.11
N CYS A 98 -11.14 2.13 -9.56
CA CYS A 98 -10.88 2.42 -8.15
C CYS A 98 -10.63 3.93 -7.93
N ASP A 99 -11.09 4.44 -6.79
CA ASP A 99 -10.52 5.64 -6.20
C ASP A 99 -9.17 5.28 -5.54
N VAL A 100 -8.19 6.19 -5.54
CA VAL A 100 -6.89 5.96 -4.87
C VAL A 100 -6.65 7.04 -3.84
N PHE A 101 -6.39 6.62 -2.59
CA PHE A 101 -5.91 7.47 -1.52
C PHE A 101 -4.44 7.15 -1.27
N VAL A 102 -3.59 8.15 -1.34
CA VAL A 102 -2.17 8.05 -1.01
C VAL A 102 -1.78 9.21 -0.11
N PHE A 103 -1.11 8.90 1.00
CA PHE A 103 -0.47 9.88 1.86
C PHE A 103 1.04 9.61 1.85
N ASP A 104 1.83 10.67 1.60
CA ASP A 104 3.25 10.52 1.88
C ASP A 104 3.46 10.32 3.38
N TYR A 105 4.40 9.46 3.73
CA TYR A 105 4.78 9.27 5.13
C TYR A 105 5.38 10.55 5.71
N ARG A 106 5.35 10.68 7.04
CA ARG A 106 6.10 11.72 7.72
C ARG A 106 7.55 11.78 7.27
N GLY A 107 8.03 12.98 6.93
CA GLY A 107 9.37 13.21 6.40
C GLY A 107 9.53 12.98 4.91
N TYR A 108 8.49 12.51 4.21
CA TYR A 108 8.45 12.34 2.74
C TYR A 108 7.63 13.45 2.08
N GLY A 109 7.94 13.73 0.82
CA GLY A 109 7.21 14.73 0.06
C GLY A 109 7.22 16.09 0.74
N ASP A 110 6.04 16.64 0.95
CA ASP A 110 5.80 17.88 1.67
C ASP A 110 5.35 17.65 3.13
N ASN A 111 5.47 16.43 3.64
CA ASN A 111 5.09 16.09 5.01
C ASN A 111 6.25 16.30 6.01
N PRO A 112 5.98 16.93 7.15
CA PRO A 112 6.97 17.15 8.20
C PRO A 112 7.31 15.86 8.95
N GLY A 113 8.30 15.92 9.84
CA GLY A 113 8.66 14.83 10.74
C GLY A 113 9.81 13.94 10.25
N SER A 114 9.92 12.76 10.82
CA SER A 114 10.98 11.78 10.52
C SER A 114 10.42 10.36 10.57
N PRO A 115 10.74 9.51 9.59
CA PRO A 115 10.21 8.15 9.51
C PRO A 115 10.83 7.19 10.53
N SER A 116 10.06 6.20 10.94
CA SER A 116 10.48 4.96 11.61
C SER A 116 9.36 3.93 11.46
N GLU A 117 9.64 2.65 11.69
CA GLU A 117 8.61 1.60 11.55
C GLU A 117 7.33 1.92 12.33
N ASP A 118 7.44 2.27 13.62
CA ASP A 118 6.25 2.56 14.43
C ASP A 118 5.53 3.84 14.01
N ARG A 119 6.29 4.85 13.56
CA ARG A 119 5.70 6.09 13.08
C ARG A 119 4.98 5.92 11.75
N LEU A 120 5.53 5.12 10.82
CA LEU A 120 4.83 4.79 9.58
C LEU A 120 3.57 3.95 9.84
N ALA A 121 3.60 3.07 10.84
CA ALA A 121 2.41 2.34 11.26
C ALA A 121 1.34 3.26 11.84
N ALA A 122 1.74 4.25 12.65
CA ALA A 122 0.82 5.27 13.17
C ALA A 122 0.20 6.11 12.04
N ASP A 123 1.01 6.52 11.05
CA ASP A 123 0.52 7.22 9.85
C ASP A 123 -0.47 6.37 9.06
N ALA A 124 -0.20 5.08 8.89
CA ALA A 124 -1.09 4.15 8.21
C ALA A 124 -2.43 3.97 8.96
N THR A 125 -2.38 3.88 10.29
CA THR A 125 -3.58 3.84 11.14
C THR A 125 -4.39 5.13 11.03
N ALA A 126 -3.73 6.29 10.98
CA ALA A 126 -4.39 7.58 10.77
C ALA A 126 -5.04 7.65 9.38
N ALA A 127 -4.38 7.14 8.33
CA ALA A 127 -4.93 7.06 6.97
C ALA A 127 -6.16 6.11 6.90
N TRP A 128 -6.11 4.98 7.60
CA TRP A 128 -7.26 4.08 7.75
C TRP A 128 -8.45 4.77 8.41
N ARG A 129 -8.22 5.47 9.54
CA ARG A 129 -9.29 6.22 10.22
C ARG A 129 -9.82 7.37 9.37
N TYR A 130 -8.96 8.07 8.65
CA TYR A 130 -9.39 9.07 7.70
C TYR A 130 -10.34 8.45 6.66
N ALA A 131 -9.98 7.33 6.05
CA ALA A 131 -10.82 6.66 5.06
C ALA A 131 -12.15 6.20 5.68
N THR A 132 -12.11 5.52 6.84
CA THR A 132 -13.30 4.86 7.42
C THR A 132 -14.20 5.81 8.22
N GLN A 133 -13.62 6.76 8.97
CA GLN A 133 -14.38 7.62 9.88
C GLN A 133 -14.67 8.98 9.27
N THR A 134 -13.69 9.61 8.60
CA THR A 134 -13.86 10.93 7.99
C THR A 134 -14.57 10.84 6.64
N ARG A 135 -14.08 9.96 5.74
CA ARG A 135 -14.67 9.77 4.41
C ARG A 135 -15.78 8.70 4.39
N ARG A 136 -16.04 8.04 5.52
CA ARG A 136 -17.12 7.07 5.75
C ARG A 136 -17.12 5.90 4.76
N ILE A 137 -15.93 5.47 4.34
CA ILE A 137 -15.75 4.32 3.48
C ILE A 137 -15.83 3.06 4.32
N GLU A 138 -16.68 2.12 3.92
CA GLU A 138 -16.77 0.83 4.60
C GLU A 138 -15.46 0.05 4.47
N PRO A 139 -14.94 -0.58 5.55
CA PRO A 139 -13.71 -1.37 5.53
C PRO A 139 -13.62 -2.37 4.36
N ARG A 140 -14.73 -3.04 4.02
CA ARG A 140 -14.80 -4.02 2.91
C ARG A 140 -14.56 -3.42 1.52
N ARG A 141 -14.68 -2.10 1.36
CA ARG A 141 -14.38 -1.39 0.11
C ARG A 141 -12.93 -0.91 0.03
N LEU A 142 -12.20 -0.93 1.16
CA LEU A 142 -10.81 -0.51 1.22
C LEU A 142 -9.88 -1.66 0.83
N ILE A 143 -9.06 -1.43 -0.17
CA ILE A 143 -8.00 -2.32 -0.59
C ILE A 143 -6.68 -1.69 -0.15
N LEU A 144 -5.98 -2.36 0.75
CA LEU A 144 -4.65 -1.92 1.14
C LEU A 144 -3.67 -2.35 0.07
N CYS A 145 -2.94 -1.43 -0.51
CA CYS A 145 -1.89 -1.72 -1.48
C CYS A 145 -0.54 -1.29 -0.94
N GLY A 146 0.42 -2.22 -0.83
CA GLY A 146 1.75 -1.93 -0.32
C GLY A 146 2.85 -2.31 -1.30
N GLU A 147 3.69 -1.33 -1.64
CA GLU A 147 4.87 -1.50 -2.48
C GLU A 147 6.12 -1.64 -1.61
N SER A 148 6.92 -2.70 -1.81
CA SER A 148 8.24 -2.81 -1.16
C SER A 148 8.15 -2.60 0.36
N LEU A 149 8.78 -1.55 0.92
CA LEU A 149 8.66 -1.14 2.32
C LEU A 149 7.21 -0.93 2.74
N GLY A 150 6.40 -0.32 1.87
CA GLY A 150 4.97 -0.09 2.09
C GLY A 150 4.18 -1.39 2.24
N GLY A 151 4.68 -2.50 1.68
CA GLY A 151 4.13 -3.83 1.92
C GLY A 151 4.20 -4.24 3.39
N GLY A 152 5.33 -3.94 4.06
CA GLY A 152 5.46 -4.15 5.50
C GLY A 152 4.50 -3.30 6.33
N VAL A 153 4.24 -2.07 5.90
CA VAL A 153 3.24 -1.16 6.51
C VAL A 153 1.83 -1.70 6.30
N ALA A 154 1.49 -2.09 5.06
CA ALA A 154 0.17 -2.60 4.69
C ALA A 154 -0.17 -3.92 5.41
N VAL A 155 0.80 -4.84 5.53
CA VAL A 155 0.64 -6.11 6.27
C VAL A 155 0.36 -5.85 7.75
N ARG A 156 1.09 -4.91 8.38
CA ARG A 156 0.83 -4.54 9.79
C ARG A 156 -0.58 -4.00 9.96
N LEU A 157 -0.97 -3.04 9.14
CA LEU A 157 -2.32 -2.46 9.20
C LEU A 157 -3.40 -3.52 8.95
N ALA A 158 -3.25 -4.35 7.92
CA ALA A 158 -4.20 -5.42 7.61
C ALA A 158 -4.37 -6.38 8.79
N ALA A 159 -3.28 -6.83 9.40
CA ALA A 159 -3.31 -7.72 10.57
C ALA A 159 -4.02 -7.07 11.75
N GLU A 160 -3.68 -5.81 12.09
CA GLU A 160 -4.30 -5.05 13.17
C GLU A 160 -5.82 -4.89 12.94
N GLN A 161 -6.26 -4.56 11.71
CA GLN A 161 -7.67 -4.40 11.39
C GLN A 161 -8.43 -5.74 11.35
N CYS A 162 -7.81 -6.81 10.88
CA CYS A 162 -8.40 -8.15 10.94
C CYS A 162 -8.63 -8.60 12.39
N VAL A 163 -7.65 -8.39 13.28
CA VAL A 163 -7.78 -8.68 14.72
C VAL A 163 -8.85 -7.81 15.39
N ALA A 164 -8.96 -6.56 14.97
CA ALA A 164 -9.98 -5.63 15.47
C ALA A 164 -11.41 -5.93 14.96
N GLY A 165 -11.60 -6.92 14.07
CA GLY A 165 -12.89 -7.26 13.51
C GLY A 165 -13.39 -6.33 12.41
N THR A 166 -12.52 -5.49 11.86
CA THR A 166 -12.78 -4.57 10.75
C THR A 166 -11.84 -4.83 9.56
N PRO A 167 -11.84 -6.07 9.00
CA PRO A 167 -10.90 -6.43 7.95
C PRO A 167 -11.10 -5.53 6.71
N PRO A 168 -9.99 -5.15 6.01
CA PRO A 168 -10.09 -4.51 4.71
C PRO A 168 -10.70 -5.45 3.67
N GLY A 169 -11.22 -4.90 2.58
CA GLY A 169 -11.75 -5.68 1.44
C GLY A 169 -10.70 -6.55 0.76
N GLY A 170 -9.42 -6.13 0.81
CA GLY A 170 -8.31 -6.91 0.27
C GLY A 170 -6.95 -6.32 0.59
N LEU A 171 -5.92 -7.15 0.41
CA LEU A 171 -4.51 -6.76 0.54
C LEU A 171 -3.77 -7.09 -0.75
N VAL A 172 -3.24 -6.07 -1.42
CA VAL A 172 -2.37 -6.20 -2.59
C VAL A 172 -0.95 -5.88 -2.18
N LEU A 173 -0.03 -6.80 -2.40
CA LEU A 173 1.39 -6.65 -2.09
C LEU A 173 2.20 -6.68 -3.38
N ARG A 174 3.08 -5.70 -3.59
CA ARG A 174 3.98 -5.61 -4.73
C ARG A 174 5.42 -5.61 -4.26
N ALA A 175 6.21 -6.61 -4.73
CA ALA A 175 7.65 -6.69 -4.50
C ALA A 175 8.07 -6.46 -3.05
N THR A 176 7.40 -7.13 -2.09
CA THR A 176 7.64 -6.95 -0.65
C THR A 176 8.26 -8.18 0.00
N PHE A 177 8.60 -8.10 1.27
CA PHE A 177 9.52 -9.00 1.97
C PHE A 177 8.93 -9.64 3.22
N SER A 178 9.56 -10.71 3.65
CA SER A 178 9.29 -11.41 4.92
C SER A 178 9.60 -10.56 6.16
N SER A 179 10.76 -9.90 6.16
CA SER A 179 11.19 -8.90 7.16
C SER A 179 12.36 -8.09 6.62
N LEU A 180 12.55 -6.86 7.12
CA LEU A 180 13.71 -6.04 6.73
C LEU A 180 15.06 -6.68 7.14
N PRO A 181 15.20 -7.36 8.31
CA PRO A 181 16.39 -8.15 8.61
C PRO A 181 16.69 -9.27 7.60
N ASP A 182 15.68 -9.88 6.99
CA ASP A 182 15.90 -10.91 5.96
C ASP A 182 16.46 -10.29 4.68
N VAL A 183 15.94 -9.13 4.24
CA VAL A 183 16.48 -8.36 3.11
C VAL A 183 17.93 -7.97 3.38
N ALA A 184 18.19 -7.38 4.53
CA ALA A 184 19.53 -6.97 4.91
C ALA A 184 20.52 -8.15 5.00
N ALA A 185 20.09 -9.32 5.53
CA ALA A 185 20.92 -10.52 5.60
C ALA A 185 21.23 -11.11 4.21
N HIS A 186 20.34 -10.92 3.21
CA HIS A 186 20.63 -11.32 1.85
C HIS A 186 21.76 -10.48 1.25
N HIS A 187 21.70 -9.15 1.40
CA HIS A 187 22.70 -8.23 0.82
C HIS A 187 24.01 -8.15 1.63
N TYR A 188 23.94 -8.37 2.94
CA TYR A 188 25.07 -8.25 3.87
C TYR A 188 25.23 -9.50 4.74
N PRO A 189 25.49 -10.69 4.15
CA PRO A 189 25.52 -11.96 4.89
C PRO A 189 26.64 -12.03 5.92
N TRP A 190 27.68 -11.22 5.80
CA TRP A 190 28.79 -11.13 6.73
C TRP A 190 28.53 -10.24 7.95
N LEU A 191 27.43 -9.45 7.96
CA LEU A 191 27.07 -8.59 9.08
C LEU A 191 25.97 -9.25 9.93
N PRO A 192 26.01 -9.10 11.26
CA PRO A 192 24.95 -9.60 12.14
C PRO A 192 23.69 -8.71 12.10
N VAL A 193 23.23 -8.35 10.88
CA VAL A 193 22.14 -7.38 10.64
C VAL A 193 20.83 -7.74 11.33
N ARG A 194 20.57 -9.04 11.52
CA ARG A 194 19.37 -9.54 12.22
C ARG A 194 19.29 -9.06 13.67
N TRP A 195 20.43 -8.78 14.31
CA TRP A 195 20.52 -8.27 15.66
C TRP A 195 20.66 -6.74 15.74
N LEU A 196 21.16 -6.13 14.68
CA LEU A 196 21.49 -4.71 14.65
C LEU A 196 20.30 -3.84 14.24
N LEU A 197 19.41 -4.34 13.36
CA LEU A 197 18.30 -3.55 12.83
C LEU A 197 17.25 -3.25 13.91
N VAL A 198 16.95 -1.95 14.04
CA VAL A 198 15.94 -1.43 14.96
C VAL A 198 14.55 -1.50 14.32
N ASP A 199 14.43 -0.96 13.09
CA ASP A 199 13.20 -1.04 12.31
C ASP A 199 13.20 -2.38 11.55
N ARG A 200 12.29 -3.28 11.88
CA ARG A 200 12.37 -4.70 11.50
C ARG A 200 11.30 -5.13 10.49
N TYR A 201 10.14 -4.52 10.52
CA TYR A 201 8.99 -4.91 9.69
C TYR A 201 8.77 -6.44 9.68
N PRO A 202 8.45 -7.07 10.80
CA PRO A 202 8.32 -8.53 10.89
C PRO A 202 7.02 -9.03 10.26
N SER A 203 6.91 -8.88 8.93
CA SER A 203 5.70 -9.17 8.15
C SER A 203 5.28 -10.63 8.27
N VAL A 204 6.23 -11.57 8.32
CA VAL A 204 5.94 -13.01 8.50
C VAL A 204 5.25 -13.34 9.83
N GLU A 205 5.51 -12.57 10.89
CA GLU A 205 4.89 -12.77 12.19
C GLU A 205 3.45 -12.23 12.23
N ARG A 206 3.15 -11.23 11.40
CA ARG A 206 1.86 -10.56 11.30
C ARG A 206 0.92 -11.21 10.28
N MET A 207 1.48 -11.74 9.19
CA MET A 207 0.72 -12.29 8.06
C MET A 207 -0.28 -13.39 8.44
N PRO A 208 -0.01 -14.30 9.40
CA PRO A 208 -1.00 -15.30 9.82
C PRO A 208 -2.32 -14.71 10.36
N GLN A 209 -2.32 -13.44 10.79
CA GLN A 209 -3.50 -12.74 11.30
C GLN A 209 -4.31 -12.03 10.18
N VAL A 210 -3.80 -11.99 8.95
CA VAL A 210 -4.47 -11.36 7.81
C VAL A 210 -5.53 -12.30 7.25
N THR A 211 -6.79 -12.03 7.56
CA THR A 211 -7.94 -12.85 7.16
C THR A 211 -8.70 -12.30 5.95
N CYS A 212 -8.32 -11.11 5.44
CA CYS A 212 -8.86 -10.59 4.19
C CYS A 212 -8.24 -11.28 2.97
N PRO A 213 -8.84 -11.15 1.76
CA PRO A 213 -8.25 -11.66 0.52
C PRO A 213 -6.86 -11.08 0.25
N ILE A 214 -5.94 -11.90 -0.30
CA ILE A 214 -4.54 -11.52 -0.53
C ILE A 214 -4.14 -11.78 -1.98
N LEU A 215 -3.59 -10.74 -2.63
CA LEU A 215 -2.86 -10.82 -3.89
C LEU A 215 -1.42 -10.37 -3.66
N HIS A 216 -0.43 -11.22 -3.97
CA HIS A 216 0.98 -10.85 -3.94
C HIS A 216 1.55 -10.93 -5.36
N ILE A 217 2.12 -9.85 -5.85
CA ILE A 217 2.74 -9.74 -7.18
C ILE A 217 4.23 -9.47 -6.99
N HIS A 218 5.09 -10.24 -7.66
CA HIS A 218 6.54 -10.12 -7.47
C HIS A 218 7.30 -10.40 -8.77
N GLY A 219 8.31 -9.58 -9.04
CA GLY A 219 9.23 -9.79 -10.16
C GLY A 219 10.18 -10.97 -9.88
N ARG A 220 10.33 -11.88 -10.85
CA ARG A 220 11.24 -13.01 -10.70
C ARG A 220 12.70 -12.62 -10.67
N ARG A 221 13.03 -11.47 -11.29
CA ARG A 221 14.38 -10.93 -11.38
C ARG A 221 14.66 -9.85 -10.35
N ASP A 222 13.80 -9.71 -9.34
CA ASP A 222 13.91 -8.68 -8.33
C ASP A 222 15.28 -8.74 -7.63
N SER A 223 16.14 -7.78 -7.95
CA SER A 223 17.52 -7.68 -7.47
C SER A 223 17.62 -6.97 -6.11
N ILE A 224 16.55 -6.31 -5.66
CA ILE A 224 16.49 -5.59 -4.38
C ILE A 224 15.85 -6.46 -3.30
N ILE A 225 14.69 -7.05 -3.61
CA ILE A 225 14.00 -7.97 -2.72
C ILE A 225 13.82 -9.31 -3.44
N PRO A 226 14.70 -10.30 -3.21
CA PRO A 226 14.59 -11.58 -3.85
C PRO A 226 13.20 -12.20 -3.69
N ILE A 227 12.68 -12.76 -4.78
CA ILE A 227 11.32 -13.32 -4.82
C ILE A 227 11.07 -14.36 -3.72
N GLU A 228 12.13 -15.05 -3.25
CA GLU A 228 12.08 -16.01 -2.17
C GLU A 228 11.60 -15.37 -0.86
N LEU A 229 11.91 -14.09 -0.63
CA LEU A 229 11.44 -13.37 0.55
C LEU A 229 9.95 -13.01 0.43
N GLY A 230 9.48 -12.70 -0.79
CA GLY A 230 8.06 -12.53 -1.07
C GLY A 230 7.29 -13.85 -0.91
N ARG A 231 7.83 -14.97 -1.42
CA ARG A 231 7.25 -16.31 -1.26
C ARG A 231 7.20 -16.71 0.21
N LYS A 232 8.30 -16.53 0.94
CA LYS A 232 8.35 -16.78 2.38
C LYS A 232 7.24 -16.03 3.14
N LEU A 233 7.01 -14.77 2.80
CA LEU A 233 5.90 -14.00 3.36
C LEU A 233 4.54 -14.61 2.98
N PHE A 234 4.33 -14.87 1.69
CA PHE A 234 3.09 -15.43 1.18
C PHE A 234 2.75 -16.79 1.79
N ASP A 235 3.74 -17.64 2.02
CA ASP A 235 3.54 -18.99 2.58
C ASP A 235 2.98 -18.95 4.00
N THR A 236 3.30 -17.89 4.78
CA THR A 236 2.77 -17.72 6.14
C THR A 236 1.34 -17.21 6.20
N ALA A 237 0.79 -16.71 5.08
CA ALA A 237 -0.59 -16.26 5.01
C ALA A 237 -1.57 -17.44 5.10
N PRO A 238 -2.78 -17.26 5.68
CA PRO A 238 -3.85 -18.24 5.58
C PRO A 238 -4.08 -18.69 4.13
N PRO A 239 -4.44 -19.96 3.85
CA PRO A 239 -4.61 -20.45 2.49
C PRO A 239 -5.75 -19.74 1.74
N GLN A 240 -6.71 -19.23 2.48
CA GLN A 240 -7.85 -18.45 1.99
C GLN A 240 -8.29 -17.41 3.02
N SER A 241 -8.98 -16.39 2.57
CA SER A 241 -9.60 -15.38 3.43
C SER A 241 -10.75 -15.96 4.26
N ALA A 242 -11.24 -15.21 5.24
CA ALA A 242 -12.46 -15.56 5.99
C ALA A 242 -13.70 -15.68 5.08
N ALA A 243 -13.72 -15.03 3.92
CA ALA A 243 -14.76 -15.15 2.90
C ALA A 243 -14.54 -16.33 1.93
N GLY A 244 -13.53 -17.17 2.14
CA GLY A 244 -13.23 -18.35 1.30
C GLY A 244 -12.49 -18.03 0.01
N ILE A 245 -12.00 -16.81 -0.21
CA ILE A 245 -11.20 -16.45 -1.39
C ILE A 245 -9.77 -16.95 -1.19
N PRO A 246 -9.26 -17.83 -2.09
CA PRO A 246 -7.88 -18.31 -2.01
C PRO A 246 -6.87 -17.15 -2.14
N LYS A 247 -5.79 -17.21 -1.38
CA LYS A 247 -4.65 -16.32 -1.58
C LYS A 247 -3.99 -16.58 -2.93
N ARG A 248 -3.49 -15.53 -3.57
CA ARG A 248 -2.88 -15.63 -4.89
C ARG A 248 -1.49 -15.01 -4.91
N PHE A 249 -0.52 -15.73 -5.49
CA PHE A 249 0.81 -15.22 -5.80
C PHE A 249 0.97 -15.15 -7.33
N VAL A 250 1.38 -13.99 -7.84
CA VAL A 250 1.64 -13.77 -9.27
C VAL A 250 3.12 -13.43 -9.44
N GLU A 251 3.80 -14.28 -10.18
CA GLU A 251 5.20 -14.11 -10.56
C GLU A 251 5.28 -13.44 -11.92
N LEU A 252 6.07 -12.37 -12.02
CA LEU A 252 6.34 -11.67 -13.26
C LEU A 252 7.73 -12.06 -13.77
N PRO A 253 7.83 -12.93 -14.80
CA PRO A 253 9.10 -13.60 -15.16
C PRO A 253 10.21 -12.64 -15.62
N SER A 254 9.84 -11.51 -16.25
CA SER A 254 10.78 -10.54 -16.83
C SER A 254 11.12 -9.37 -15.90
N ALA A 255 10.33 -9.14 -14.85
CA ALA A 255 10.40 -7.94 -14.04
C ALA A 255 11.45 -7.99 -12.94
N ASP A 256 12.15 -6.87 -12.75
CA ASP A 256 12.95 -6.51 -11.58
C ASP A 256 12.09 -5.67 -10.62
N HIS A 257 12.68 -5.16 -9.54
CA HIS A 257 12.00 -4.41 -8.47
C HIS A 257 11.32 -3.13 -8.95
N ASN A 258 12.02 -2.35 -9.75
CA ASN A 258 11.62 -1.00 -10.15
C ASN A 258 11.05 -0.90 -11.56
N ASP A 259 11.04 -1.97 -12.34
CA ASP A 259 10.64 -1.95 -13.75
C ASP A 259 9.34 -2.72 -14.04
N ILE A 260 8.63 -3.18 -12.99
CA ILE A 260 7.40 -3.99 -13.11
C ILE A 260 6.42 -3.38 -14.11
N LEU A 261 6.17 -2.07 -14.03
CA LEU A 261 5.23 -1.41 -14.94
C LEU A 261 5.82 -1.25 -16.35
N ALA A 262 7.11 -1.05 -16.47
CA ALA A 262 7.74 -0.90 -17.77
C ALA A 262 7.77 -2.21 -18.60
N VAL A 263 7.84 -3.37 -17.92
CA VAL A 263 8.06 -4.67 -18.61
C VAL A 263 6.90 -5.65 -18.46
N ALA A 264 5.97 -5.43 -17.53
CA ALA A 264 4.89 -6.36 -17.19
C ALA A 264 3.59 -5.64 -16.77
N GLU A 265 3.32 -4.45 -17.33
CA GLU A 265 2.13 -3.65 -16.98
C GLU A 265 0.83 -4.43 -17.21
N ALA A 266 0.71 -5.09 -18.38
CA ALA A 266 -0.49 -5.83 -18.74
C ALA A 266 -0.77 -7.01 -17.80
N GLU A 267 0.27 -7.75 -17.40
CA GLU A 267 0.17 -8.85 -16.45
C GLU A 267 -0.18 -8.34 -15.05
N PHE A 268 0.41 -7.22 -14.63
CA PHE A 268 0.10 -6.57 -13.36
C PHE A 268 -1.37 -6.12 -13.33
N GLN A 269 -1.81 -5.39 -14.37
CA GLN A 269 -3.18 -4.89 -14.49
C GLN A 269 -4.20 -6.04 -14.56
N ALA A 270 -3.89 -7.10 -15.30
CA ALA A 270 -4.74 -8.30 -15.36
C ALA A 270 -4.88 -8.96 -13.99
N ALA A 271 -3.76 -9.13 -13.26
CA ALA A 271 -3.77 -9.75 -11.93
C ALA A 271 -4.61 -8.96 -10.92
N VAL A 272 -4.46 -7.63 -10.91
CA VAL A 272 -5.24 -6.74 -10.05
C VAL A 272 -6.72 -6.73 -10.48
N GLY A 273 -7.00 -6.65 -11.78
CA GLY A 273 -8.36 -6.64 -12.30
C GLY A 273 -9.14 -7.92 -11.98
N GLU A 274 -8.49 -9.09 -12.09
CA GLU A 274 -9.09 -10.37 -11.67
C GLU A 274 -9.35 -10.42 -10.17
N PHE A 275 -8.41 -9.92 -9.37
CA PHE A 275 -8.58 -9.84 -7.92
C PHE A 275 -9.77 -8.96 -7.53
N LEU A 276 -9.91 -7.77 -8.13
CA LEU A 276 -11.05 -6.87 -7.92
C LEU A 276 -12.40 -7.53 -8.27
N LYS A 277 -12.45 -8.29 -9.38
CA LYS A 277 -13.65 -9.04 -9.77
C LYS A 277 -14.01 -10.12 -8.74
N GLN A 278 -13.02 -10.82 -8.18
CA GLN A 278 -13.27 -11.80 -7.11
C GLN A 278 -13.84 -11.15 -5.85
N LEU A 279 -13.34 -9.95 -5.47
CA LEU A 279 -13.86 -9.21 -4.33
C LEU A 279 -15.32 -8.78 -4.54
N ALA A 280 -15.68 -8.27 -5.72
CA ALA A 280 -17.03 -7.83 -6.07
C ALA A 280 -18.04 -9.01 -6.02
N GLY A 281 -17.71 -10.15 -6.60
CA GLY A 281 -18.56 -11.34 -6.60
C GLY A 281 -18.86 -11.90 -5.20
N CYS A 282 -17.92 -11.76 -4.25
CA CYS A 282 -18.16 -12.15 -2.86
C CYS A 282 -19.10 -11.19 -2.13
N THR A 283 -19.04 -9.90 -2.43
CA THR A 283 -19.93 -8.90 -1.82
C THR A 283 -21.39 -9.15 -2.22
N GLU A 284 -21.66 -9.39 -3.50
CA GLU A 284 -23.00 -9.71 -4.03
C GLU A 284 -23.59 -10.99 -3.42
N MET A 285 -22.77 -12.02 -3.19
CA MET A 285 -23.19 -13.27 -2.57
C MET A 285 -23.51 -13.13 -1.08
N GLN A 286 -22.89 -12.18 -0.37
CA GLN A 286 -23.16 -11.91 1.05
C GLN A 286 -24.41 -11.05 1.24
N GLU A 287 -24.72 -10.15 0.32
CA GLU A 287 -25.92 -9.32 0.33
C GLU A 287 -27.19 -10.09 -0.08
N ALA A 288 -27.03 -11.21 -0.80
CA ALA A 288 -28.13 -12.10 -1.21
C ALA A 288 -28.51 -13.16 -0.16
N ARG A 289 -27.85 -13.22 0.99
CA ARG A 289 -28.13 -14.12 2.12
C ARG A 289 -28.75 -13.38 3.29
#